data_a7274624aa01347712d0c62b565beb06
#
_entry.id   a7274624aa01347712d0c62b565beb06
#
_cell.length_a   1.000
_cell.length_b   1.000
_cell.length_c   1.000
_cell.angle_alpha   90.00
_cell.angle_beta   90.00
_cell.angle_gamma   90.00
#
_symmetry.space_group_name_H-M   'P 1'
#
loop_
_entity.id
_entity.type
_entity.pdbx_description
1 polymer ?
#
loop_
_entity_poly.entity_id
_entity_poly.type
_entity_poly.pdbx_seq_one_letter_code
_entity_poly.pdbx_strand_id
1 'polypeptide(L)'
;MFLTLHQVDVRYAGQQKPAVQSVSLSLQAGQIGVLIGPSGCGKTSLLRAIAGLEPVAAGEVTLSDRIVSRLGCTAPPENRRMGMVFQDYALFPHLTVAKNIAFGLHGQSDADKFSRIHEVLQL
;
A
#
# COMPACT_ATOMS: atom_id res chain seq x y z
N MET A 1 -8.07 -16.83 2.85
CA MET A 1 -7.31 -15.96 1.91
C MET A 1 -6.60 -14.86 2.69
N PHE A 2 -5.41 -14.45 2.28
CA PHE A 2 -4.71 -13.33 2.92
C PHE A 2 -5.20 -11.97 2.41
N LEU A 3 -5.32 -11.82 1.09
CA LEU A 3 -5.87 -10.63 0.44
C LEU A 3 -7.00 -11.07 -0.50
N THR A 4 -8.14 -10.40 -0.44
CA THR A 4 -9.23 -10.57 -1.41
C THR A 4 -9.78 -9.22 -1.83
N LEU A 5 -9.87 -9.02 -3.12
CA LEU A 5 -10.60 -7.93 -3.74
C LEU A 5 -11.86 -8.52 -4.39
N HIS A 6 -13.00 -7.91 -4.12
CA HIS A 6 -14.27 -8.30 -4.72
C HIS A 6 -14.90 -7.11 -5.42
N GLN A 7 -14.92 -7.14 -6.76
CA GLN A 7 -15.52 -6.12 -7.64
C GLN A 7 -15.13 -4.67 -7.26
N VAL A 8 -13.84 -4.44 -7.03
CA VAL A 8 -13.34 -3.15 -6.58
C VAL A 8 -13.31 -2.13 -7.71
N ASP A 9 -13.94 -0.99 -7.46
CA ASP A 9 -13.84 0.23 -8.28
C ASP A 9 -13.06 1.31 -7.53
N VAL A 10 -12.21 2.05 -8.26
CA VAL A 10 -11.55 3.26 -7.77
C VAL A 10 -11.87 4.41 -8.71
N ARG A 11 -12.40 5.51 -8.17
CA ARG A 11 -12.76 6.71 -8.93
C ARG A 11 -12.15 7.95 -8.31
N TYR A 12 -11.60 8.79 -9.14
CA TYR A 12 -11.12 10.11 -8.73
C TYR A 12 -12.14 11.18 -9.09
N ALA A 13 -12.26 12.20 -8.23
CA ALA A 13 -13.14 13.33 -8.47
C ALA A 13 -12.82 14.01 -9.82
N GLY A 14 -13.85 14.35 -10.58
CA GLY A 14 -13.70 15.01 -11.90
C GLY A 14 -13.33 14.08 -13.06
N GLN A 15 -13.12 12.79 -12.84
CA GLN A 15 -12.89 11.83 -13.92
C GLN A 15 -14.20 11.13 -14.32
N GLN A 16 -14.48 11.09 -15.62
CA GLN A 16 -15.68 10.40 -16.14
C GLN A 16 -15.56 8.88 -16.05
N LYS A 17 -14.34 8.35 -16.23
CA LYS A 17 -14.08 6.90 -16.18
C LYS A 17 -13.41 6.53 -14.85
N PRO A 18 -13.77 5.39 -14.27
CA PRO A 18 -13.05 4.88 -13.09
C PRO A 18 -11.60 4.56 -13.46
N ALA A 19 -10.67 4.82 -12.52
CA ALA A 19 -9.28 4.42 -12.67
C ALA A 19 -9.12 2.89 -12.55
N VAL A 20 -9.97 2.25 -11.75
CA VAL A 20 -10.09 0.80 -11.59
C VAL A 20 -11.56 0.44 -11.67
N GLN A 21 -11.90 -0.60 -12.44
CA GLN A 21 -13.28 -1.03 -12.66
C GLN A 21 -13.43 -2.52 -12.42
N SER A 22 -14.29 -2.87 -11.46
CA SER A 22 -14.75 -4.22 -11.15
C SER A 22 -13.63 -5.26 -11.02
N VAL A 23 -12.53 -4.90 -10.37
CA VAL A 23 -11.39 -5.81 -10.21
C VAL A 23 -11.65 -6.77 -9.07
N SER A 24 -11.51 -8.07 -9.37
CA SER A 24 -11.55 -9.15 -8.40
C SER A 24 -10.28 -9.98 -8.50
N LEU A 25 -9.63 -10.22 -7.35
CA LEU A 25 -8.46 -11.09 -7.23
C LEU A 25 -8.32 -11.58 -5.80
N SER A 26 -7.55 -12.62 -5.62
CA SER A 26 -7.21 -13.12 -4.27
C SER A 26 -5.78 -13.63 -4.23
N LEU A 27 -5.14 -13.45 -3.08
CA LEU A 27 -3.80 -13.95 -2.77
C LEU A 27 -3.82 -14.69 -1.44
N GLN A 28 -3.10 -15.79 -1.38
CA GLN A 28 -2.81 -16.49 -0.13
C GLN A 28 -1.56 -15.92 0.54
N ALA A 29 -1.37 -16.20 1.82
CA ALA A 29 -0.13 -15.86 2.49
C ALA A 29 1.08 -16.51 1.78
N GLY A 30 2.13 -15.75 1.59
CA GLY A 30 3.36 -16.17 0.89
C GLY A 30 3.31 -16.10 -0.63
N GLN A 31 2.17 -15.77 -1.25
CA GLN A 31 2.08 -15.58 -2.69
C GLN A 31 2.55 -14.18 -3.11
N ILE A 32 3.12 -14.11 -4.32
CA ILE A 32 3.46 -12.87 -5.00
C ILE A 32 2.46 -12.67 -6.14
N GLY A 33 1.75 -11.53 -6.12
CA GLY A 33 0.87 -11.11 -7.21
C GLY A 33 1.57 -10.07 -8.09
N VAL A 34 1.40 -10.17 -9.41
CA VAL A 34 1.95 -9.21 -10.38
C VAL A 34 0.82 -8.57 -11.18
N LEU A 35 0.77 -7.24 -11.18
CA LEU A 35 -0.14 -6.46 -12.02
C LEU A 35 0.58 -6.02 -13.29
N ILE A 36 0.10 -6.48 -14.45
CA ILE A 36 0.68 -6.16 -15.74
C ILE A 36 -0.32 -5.33 -16.55
N GLY A 37 0.18 -4.29 -17.20
CA GLY A 37 -0.63 -3.44 -18.06
C GLY A 37 0.09 -2.15 -18.44
N PRO A 38 -0.43 -1.40 -19.43
CA PRO A 38 0.16 -0.15 -19.88
C PRO A 38 0.13 0.93 -18.78
N SER A 39 0.95 1.98 -18.94
CA SER A 39 0.90 3.16 -18.08
C SER A 39 -0.51 3.76 -18.07
N GLY A 40 -0.97 4.19 -16.88
CA GLY A 40 -2.29 4.82 -16.73
C GLY A 40 -3.48 3.86 -16.72
N CYS A 41 -3.28 2.53 -16.70
CA CYS A 41 -4.39 1.57 -16.66
C CYS A 41 -4.92 1.28 -15.24
N GLY A 42 -4.44 1.99 -14.20
CA GLY A 42 -4.99 1.89 -12.85
C GLY A 42 -4.21 1.00 -11.87
N LYS A 43 -3.05 0.45 -12.25
CA LYS A 43 -2.23 -0.42 -11.35
C LYS A 43 -1.88 0.27 -10.03
N THR A 44 -1.36 1.49 -10.11
CA THR A 44 -1.00 2.29 -8.92
C THR A 44 -2.23 2.64 -8.10
N SER A 45 -3.35 2.98 -8.74
CA SER A 45 -4.62 3.27 -8.06
C SER A 45 -5.14 2.06 -7.29
N LEU A 46 -5.04 0.87 -7.87
CA LEU A 46 -5.41 -0.37 -7.20
C LEU A 46 -4.51 -0.66 -5.98
N LEU A 47 -3.19 -0.52 -6.13
CA LEU A 47 -2.24 -0.69 -5.02
C LEU A 47 -2.50 0.31 -3.89
N ARG A 48 -2.79 1.58 -4.22
CA ARG A 48 -3.14 2.61 -3.24
C ARG A 48 -4.45 2.29 -2.50
N ALA A 49 -5.45 1.77 -3.20
CA ALA A 49 -6.70 1.32 -2.58
C ALA A 49 -6.48 0.15 -1.62
N ILE A 50 -5.65 -0.84 -2.01
CA ILE A 50 -5.26 -1.96 -1.15
C ILE A 50 -4.53 -1.45 0.10
N ALA A 51 -3.61 -0.49 -0.05
CA ALA A 51 -2.86 0.09 1.06
C ALA A 51 -3.69 1.03 1.95
N GLY A 52 -4.89 1.43 1.54
CA GLY A 52 -5.77 2.34 2.30
C GLY A 52 -5.49 3.82 2.07
N LEU A 53 -4.72 4.14 1.03
CA LEU A 53 -4.41 5.51 0.62
C LEU A 53 -5.48 6.12 -0.29
N GLU A 54 -6.34 5.28 -0.87
CA GLU A 54 -7.48 5.69 -1.70
C GLU A 54 -8.72 4.91 -1.26
N PRO A 55 -9.89 5.57 -1.15
CA PRO A 55 -11.14 4.88 -0.89
C PRO A 55 -11.59 4.10 -2.13
N VAL A 56 -12.35 3.03 -1.91
CA VAL A 56 -13.03 2.32 -2.98
C VAL A 56 -14.38 2.97 -3.28
N ALA A 57 -14.73 3.10 -4.54
CA ALA A 57 -16.03 3.61 -4.98
C ALA A 57 -17.11 2.51 -5.01
N ALA A 58 -16.69 1.26 -5.17
CA ALA A 58 -17.55 0.07 -5.07
C ALA A 58 -16.69 -1.15 -4.72
N GLY A 59 -17.34 -2.23 -4.34
CA GLY A 59 -16.68 -3.48 -3.98
C GLY A 59 -16.06 -3.46 -2.59
N GLU A 60 -15.24 -4.47 -2.32
CA GLU A 60 -14.63 -4.68 -1.00
C GLU A 60 -13.18 -5.13 -1.11
N VAL A 61 -12.36 -4.67 -0.16
CA VAL A 61 -11.01 -5.17 0.09
C VAL A 61 -10.99 -5.84 1.46
N THR A 62 -10.57 -7.11 1.48
CA THR A 62 -10.46 -7.91 2.70
C THR A 62 -9.01 -8.32 2.92
N LEU A 63 -8.51 -8.14 4.14
CA LEU A 63 -7.19 -8.58 4.59
C LEU A 63 -7.36 -9.51 5.78
N SER A 64 -6.83 -10.74 5.69
CA SER A 64 -6.89 -11.75 6.76
C SER A 64 -8.31 -11.87 7.35
N ASP A 65 -9.29 -12.06 6.47
CA ASP A 65 -10.73 -12.22 6.80
C ASP A 65 -11.40 -10.97 7.42
N ARG A 66 -10.70 -9.83 7.42
CA ARG A 66 -11.23 -8.54 7.87
C ARG A 66 -11.44 -7.61 6.67
N ILE A 67 -12.66 -7.09 6.52
CA ILE A 67 -12.94 -6.04 5.52
C ILE A 67 -12.21 -4.75 5.96
N VAL A 68 -11.33 -4.25 5.09
CA VAL A 68 -10.54 -3.03 5.33
C VAL A 68 -10.96 -1.86 4.43
N SER A 69 -11.67 -2.13 3.34
CA SER A 69 -12.31 -1.10 2.50
C SER A 69 -13.61 -1.59 1.94
N ARG A 70 -14.60 -0.71 1.96
CA ARG A 70 -15.88 -0.81 1.24
C ARG A 70 -16.44 0.59 1.06
N LEU A 71 -17.49 0.75 0.27
CA LEU A 71 -18.13 2.06 0.06
C LEU A 71 -18.43 2.74 1.41
N GLY A 72 -17.92 3.96 1.57
CA GLY A 72 -18.12 4.78 2.77
C GLY A 72 -17.33 4.35 4.02
N CYS A 73 -16.49 3.29 3.91
CA CYS A 73 -15.68 2.82 5.05
C CYS A 73 -14.30 2.38 4.57
N THR A 74 -13.26 3.06 5.01
CA THR A 74 -11.86 2.75 4.66
C THR A 74 -11.02 2.76 5.93
N ALA A 75 -10.49 1.60 6.30
CA ALA A 75 -9.50 1.52 7.38
C ALA A 75 -8.23 2.25 6.93
N PRO A 76 -7.64 3.12 7.76
CA PRO A 76 -6.45 3.86 7.41
C PRO A 76 -5.24 2.93 7.23
N PRO A 77 -4.20 3.37 6.49
CA PRO A 77 -3.02 2.55 6.17
C PRO A 77 -2.33 1.95 7.40
N GLU A 78 -2.19 2.73 8.47
CA GLU A 78 -1.54 2.31 9.73
C GLU A 78 -2.24 1.13 10.40
N ASN A 79 -3.54 0.93 10.12
CA ASN A 79 -4.32 -0.18 10.66
C ASN A 79 -4.32 -1.43 9.77
N ARG A 80 -3.63 -1.38 8.62
CA ARG A 80 -3.57 -2.50 7.67
C ARG A 80 -2.34 -3.38 7.82
N ARG A 81 -1.34 -2.92 8.55
CA ARG A 81 -0.04 -3.62 8.72
C ARG A 81 0.60 -3.96 7.36
N MET A 82 0.53 -3.04 6.42
CA MET A 82 1.10 -3.15 5.08
C MET A 82 2.17 -2.09 4.88
N GLY A 83 3.23 -2.44 4.16
CA GLY A 83 4.17 -1.49 3.60
C GLY A 83 3.87 -1.23 2.13
N MET A 84 4.15 -0.02 1.65
CA MET A 84 4.09 0.34 0.24
C MET A 84 5.39 1.00 -0.19
N VAL A 85 5.96 0.52 -1.29
CA VAL A 85 7.10 1.18 -1.95
C VAL A 85 6.55 2.02 -3.08
N PHE A 86 6.75 3.34 -3.00
CA PHE A 86 6.31 4.29 -4.01
C PHE A 86 7.30 4.35 -5.18
N GLN A 87 6.82 4.75 -6.36
CA GLN A 87 7.63 4.84 -7.57
C GLN A 87 8.76 5.88 -7.45
N ASP A 88 8.55 6.96 -6.70
CA ASP A 88 9.51 8.03 -6.39
C ASP A 88 10.27 7.78 -5.08
N TYR A 89 10.16 6.56 -4.52
CA TYR A 89 10.72 6.11 -3.24
C TYR A 89 10.22 6.88 -2.01
N ALA A 90 9.44 7.94 -2.14
CA ALA A 90 8.85 8.74 -1.07
C ALA A 90 9.86 9.17 0.01
N LEU A 91 11.06 9.57 -0.38
CA LEU A 91 12.08 10.05 0.55
C LEU A 91 11.65 11.37 1.19
N PHE A 92 11.95 11.52 2.48
CA PHE A 92 11.80 12.79 3.18
C PHE A 92 12.96 13.72 2.83
N PRO A 93 12.72 14.79 2.03
CA PRO A 93 13.81 15.62 1.51
C PRO A 93 14.51 16.46 2.58
N HIS A 94 13.86 16.68 3.72
CA HIS A 94 14.40 17.42 4.86
C HIS A 94 15.18 16.55 5.85
N LEU A 95 15.22 15.23 5.63
CA LEU A 95 15.93 14.28 6.48
C LEU A 95 17.20 13.76 5.79
N THR A 96 18.22 13.46 6.58
CA THR A 96 19.42 12.78 6.10
C THR A 96 19.11 11.32 5.72
N VAL A 97 20.02 10.66 5.00
CA VAL A 97 19.91 9.23 4.66
C VAL A 97 19.67 8.39 5.91
N ALA A 98 20.49 8.55 6.94
CA ALA A 98 20.34 7.82 8.20
C ALA A 98 18.98 8.06 8.86
N LYS A 99 18.47 9.29 8.87
CA LYS A 99 17.16 9.62 9.44
C LYS A 99 15.99 9.07 8.59
N ASN A 100 16.12 9.03 7.27
CA ASN A 100 15.14 8.35 6.41
C ASN A 100 15.04 6.87 6.75
N ILE A 101 16.16 6.17 6.86
CA ILE A 101 16.21 4.74 7.23
C ILE A 101 15.65 4.53 8.64
N ALA A 102 16.02 5.39 9.59
CA ALA A 102 15.59 5.28 10.98
C ALA A 102 14.12 5.69 11.21
N PHE A 103 13.45 6.28 10.23
CA PHE A 103 12.11 6.85 10.41
C PHE A 103 11.08 5.84 10.92
N GLY A 104 11.15 4.58 10.48
CA GLY A 104 10.27 3.51 10.94
C GLY A 104 10.73 2.77 12.21
N LEU A 105 11.90 3.13 12.77
CA LEU A 105 12.50 2.42 13.91
C LEU A 105 12.09 3.05 15.26
N HIS A 106 10.80 3.20 15.47
CA HIS A 106 10.28 3.78 16.71
C HIS A 106 10.45 2.80 17.88
N GLY A 107 10.83 3.32 19.04
CA GLY A 107 10.96 2.54 20.28
C GLY A 107 12.21 1.66 20.38
N GLN A 108 13.10 1.70 19.40
CA GLN A 108 14.39 0.98 19.46
C GLN A 108 15.47 1.83 20.12
N SER A 109 16.48 1.16 20.71
CA SER A 109 17.66 1.83 21.24
C SER A 109 18.48 2.49 20.12
N ASP A 110 19.32 3.47 20.47
CA ASP A 110 20.21 4.12 19.49
C ASP A 110 21.21 3.14 18.87
N ALA A 111 21.69 2.17 19.67
CA ALA A 111 22.59 1.12 19.20
C ALA A 111 21.90 0.21 18.15
N ASP A 112 20.65 -0.20 18.40
CA ASP A 112 19.88 -1.02 17.48
C ASP A 112 19.57 -0.28 16.18
N LYS A 113 19.20 1.01 16.29
CA LYS A 113 18.98 1.88 15.12
C LYS A 113 20.26 2.00 14.28
N PHE A 114 21.40 2.24 14.92
CA PHE A 114 22.68 2.33 14.23
C PHE A 114 23.03 1.03 13.50
N SER A 115 22.88 -0.10 14.16
CA SER A 115 23.11 -1.43 13.58
C SER A 115 22.22 -1.68 12.36
N ARG A 116 20.92 -1.35 12.48
CA ARG A 116 19.96 -1.53 11.39
C ARG A 116 20.22 -0.60 10.21
N ILE A 117 20.59 0.66 10.46
CA ILE A 117 20.98 1.61 9.41
C ILE A 117 22.16 1.06 8.62
N HIS A 118 23.18 0.56 9.34
CA HIS A 118 24.39 0.02 8.72
C HIS A 118 24.10 -1.22 7.87
N GLU A 119 23.27 -2.13 8.37
CA GLU A 119 22.81 -3.31 7.63
C GLU A 119 22.09 -2.93 6.32
N VAL A 120 21.16 -1.99 6.38
CA VAL A 120 20.40 -1.55 5.20
C VAL A 120 21.28 -0.86 4.16
N LEU A 121 22.30 -0.11 4.59
CA LEU A 121 23.22 0.57 3.67
C LEU A 121 24.21 -0.38 2.98
N GLN A 122 24.30 -1.64 3.41
CA GLN A 122 25.13 -2.67 2.78
C GLN A 122 24.38 -3.50 1.72
N LEU A 123 23.06 -3.33 1.58
CA LEU A 123 22.24 -3.98 0.55
C LEU A 123 22.40 -3.28 -0.79
#